data_d8815b1edf3ac44f4943ca8b278809f5
#
_entry.id   d8815b1edf3ac44f4943ca8b278809f5
#
_cell.length_a   1.000
_cell.length_b   1.000
_cell.length_c   1.000
_cell.angle_alpha   90.00
_cell.angle_beta   90.00
_cell.angle_gamma   90.00
#
_symmetry.space_group_name_H-M   'P 1'
#
loop_
_entity.id
_entity.type
_entity.pdbx_description
1 polymer ?
#
loop_
_entity_poly.entity_id
_entity_poly.type
_entity_poly.pdbx_seq_one_letter_code
_entity_poly.pdbx_strand_id
1 'polypeptide(L)'
;MKQDMIVILDLGSTENTVLAREIRELGVYSEIHPHDITEEEIKALDNVKGIILNGGENRVVDGKEVEVRPELYTWGYPVISVDYPASRCDVRFDSLPDQETLKKFVFDECKAEANWNMKNFIEDQVELIRRQVGDRKVLLALSGGVDSSVVAAMLIKAIGQQLVCVHVNHGLMRKNESESVVEVFRNQLHANLIYVDATERFLGKLENVSDPEEKRKIIGGEFIRVFEEEARKLEGIDFLGQGTIYPDIIESGTKTCLLYTSPSPRDMRRS
;
A
#
# COMPACT_ATOMS: atom_id res chain seq x y z
N MET A 1 8.95 11.63 16.51
CA MET A 1 8.49 13.02 16.21
C MET A 1 7.50 12.91 15.06
N LYS A 2 6.34 13.55 15.13
CA LYS A 2 5.39 13.52 14.01
C LYS A 2 6.02 14.22 12.82
N GLN A 3 6.05 13.56 11.68
CA GLN A 3 6.64 14.07 10.44
C GLN A 3 5.62 14.97 9.73
N ASP A 4 6.07 16.07 9.16
CA ASP A 4 5.22 16.92 8.34
C ASP A 4 4.87 16.22 7.03
N MET A 5 3.62 16.33 6.60
CA MET A 5 3.06 15.57 5.49
C MET A 5 2.43 16.47 4.44
N ILE A 6 2.68 16.18 3.19
CA ILE A 6 1.92 16.68 2.04
C ILE A 6 1.03 15.55 1.51
N VAL A 7 -0.25 15.79 1.42
CA VAL A 7 -1.22 14.85 0.85
C VAL A 7 -1.35 15.11 -0.65
N ILE A 8 -1.25 14.05 -1.44
CA ILE A 8 -1.49 14.08 -2.89
C ILE A 8 -2.83 13.40 -3.13
N LEU A 9 -3.78 14.10 -3.74
CA LEU A 9 -5.04 13.50 -4.16
C LEU A 9 -4.94 13.03 -5.61
N ASP A 10 -5.22 11.74 -5.81
CA ASP A 10 -5.19 11.13 -7.14
C ASP A 10 -6.47 11.47 -7.92
N LEU A 11 -6.29 12.27 -8.95
CA LEU A 11 -7.33 12.68 -9.89
C LEU A 11 -7.05 12.11 -11.31
N GLY A 12 -6.43 10.93 -11.38
CA GLY A 12 -6.14 10.22 -12.62
C GLY A 12 -4.75 10.47 -13.19
N SER A 13 -3.81 10.91 -12.36
CA SER A 13 -2.41 11.09 -12.76
C SER A 13 -1.65 9.76 -12.83
N THR A 14 -0.83 9.57 -13.83
CA THR A 14 0.17 8.51 -13.92
C THR A 14 1.46 8.86 -13.16
N GLU A 15 1.60 10.12 -12.72
CA GLU A 15 2.82 10.65 -12.09
C GLU A 15 2.73 10.82 -10.57
N ASN A 16 1.68 10.30 -9.94
CA ASN A 16 1.49 10.40 -8.48
C ASN A 16 2.71 9.92 -7.67
N THR A 17 3.31 8.81 -8.09
CA THR A 17 4.49 8.24 -7.41
C THR A 17 5.76 9.06 -7.63
N VAL A 18 5.88 9.73 -8.80
CA VAL A 18 6.99 10.65 -9.10
C VAL A 18 6.89 11.86 -8.19
N LEU A 19 5.73 12.52 -8.16
CA LEU A 19 5.49 13.68 -7.31
C LEU A 19 5.72 13.35 -5.81
N ALA A 20 5.22 12.20 -5.35
CA ALA A 20 5.42 11.76 -3.98
C ALA A 20 6.91 11.58 -3.65
N ARG A 21 7.70 11.06 -4.58
CA ARG A 21 9.15 10.90 -4.44
C ARG A 21 9.86 12.26 -4.35
N GLU A 22 9.53 13.18 -5.25
CA GLU A 22 10.11 14.51 -5.25
C GLU A 22 9.90 15.26 -3.93
N ILE A 23 8.70 15.17 -3.34
CA ILE A 23 8.41 15.74 -2.02
C ILE A 23 9.27 15.06 -0.93
N ARG A 24 9.41 13.74 -0.98
CA ARG A 24 10.24 13.01 -0.01
C ARG A 24 11.73 13.31 -0.16
N GLU A 25 12.21 13.61 -1.37
CA GLU A 25 13.57 14.07 -1.62
C GLU A 25 13.84 15.45 -0.98
N LEU A 26 12.80 16.26 -0.77
CA LEU A 26 12.88 17.50 0.01
C LEU A 26 12.94 17.26 1.53
N GLY A 27 12.81 16.02 1.98
CA GLY A 27 12.79 15.67 3.40
C GLY A 27 11.43 15.86 4.07
N VAL A 28 10.34 15.95 3.31
CA VAL A 28 8.96 16.03 3.80
C VAL A 28 8.21 14.76 3.41
N TYR A 29 7.41 14.22 4.32
CA TYR A 29 6.64 13.03 4.02
C TYR A 29 5.49 13.33 3.05
N SER A 30 5.10 12.34 2.26
CA SER A 30 3.95 12.46 1.35
C SER A 30 3.17 11.17 1.28
N GLU A 31 1.86 11.28 1.21
CA GLU A 31 0.94 10.16 0.96
C GLU A 31 0.02 10.46 -0.22
N ILE A 32 -0.37 9.42 -0.95
CA ILE A 32 -1.31 9.49 -2.06
C ILE A 32 -2.65 8.94 -1.57
N HIS A 33 -3.71 9.71 -1.73
CA HIS A 33 -5.05 9.36 -1.32
C HIS A 33 -6.05 9.48 -2.48
N PRO A 34 -7.19 8.78 -2.43
CA PRO A 34 -8.27 8.95 -3.38
C PRO A 34 -8.83 10.38 -3.38
N HIS A 35 -9.34 10.81 -4.53
CA HIS A 35 -9.91 12.16 -4.73
C HIS A 35 -11.13 12.47 -3.83
N ASP A 36 -11.84 11.43 -3.39
CA ASP A 36 -13.07 11.52 -2.60
C ASP A 36 -12.85 11.43 -1.09
N ILE A 37 -11.59 11.55 -0.64
CA ILE A 37 -11.24 11.56 0.79
C ILE A 37 -12.06 12.60 1.54
N THR A 38 -12.45 12.28 2.77
CA THR A 38 -13.24 13.17 3.63
C THR A 38 -12.35 14.04 4.52
N GLU A 39 -12.95 15.11 5.08
CA GLU A 39 -12.25 15.98 6.04
C GLU A 39 -11.83 15.22 7.30
N GLU A 40 -12.68 14.29 7.77
CA GLU A 40 -12.40 13.46 8.93
C GLU A 40 -11.20 12.54 8.68
N GLU A 41 -11.12 11.97 7.47
CA GLU A 41 -9.97 11.12 7.09
C GLU A 41 -8.68 11.93 7.01
N ILE A 42 -8.70 13.14 6.42
CA ILE A 42 -7.53 14.04 6.40
C ILE A 42 -7.12 14.45 7.82
N LYS A 43 -8.07 14.78 8.69
CA LYS A 43 -7.80 15.15 10.08
C LYS A 43 -7.29 13.97 10.93
N ALA A 44 -7.59 12.75 10.52
CA ALA A 44 -7.06 11.54 11.15
C ALA A 44 -5.60 11.25 10.76
N LEU A 45 -5.12 11.85 9.66
CA LEU A 45 -3.71 11.80 9.28
C LEU A 45 -2.88 12.70 10.21
N ASP A 46 -1.69 12.23 10.52
CA ASP A 46 -0.79 12.99 11.40
C ASP A 46 -0.12 14.14 10.62
N ASN A 47 -0.29 15.35 11.14
CA ASN A 47 0.51 16.54 10.78
C ASN A 47 0.49 16.93 9.30
N VAL A 48 -0.67 16.89 8.66
CA VAL A 48 -0.87 17.37 7.27
C VAL A 48 -0.60 18.89 7.20
N LYS A 49 0.21 19.30 6.25
CA LYS A 49 0.62 20.70 6.03
C LYS A 49 0.04 21.29 4.74
N GLY A 50 -0.24 20.48 3.74
CA GLY A 50 -0.76 20.93 2.46
C GLY A 50 -1.30 19.80 1.61
N ILE A 51 -2.04 20.16 0.57
CA ILE A 51 -2.69 19.22 -0.33
C ILE A 51 -2.33 19.55 -1.79
N ILE A 52 -2.00 18.55 -2.58
CA ILE A 52 -1.77 18.67 -4.01
C ILE A 52 -2.85 17.86 -4.76
N LEU A 53 -3.58 18.53 -5.63
CA LEU A 53 -4.54 17.91 -6.54
C LEU A 53 -3.80 17.50 -7.80
N ASN A 54 -3.58 16.20 -7.99
CA ASN A 54 -2.78 15.70 -9.10
C ASN A 54 -3.65 15.00 -10.14
N GLY A 55 -3.99 15.74 -11.19
CA GLY A 55 -4.78 15.27 -12.33
C GLY A 55 -3.92 14.60 -13.41
N GLY A 56 -4.56 14.16 -14.47
CA GLY A 56 -3.88 13.53 -15.59
C GLY A 56 -4.82 12.91 -16.61
N GLU A 57 -4.28 12.03 -17.41
CA GLU A 57 -4.96 11.41 -18.55
C GLU A 57 -6.19 10.57 -18.13
N ASN A 58 -6.16 9.97 -16.96
CA ASN A 58 -7.20 9.05 -16.46
C ASN A 58 -8.27 9.76 -15.61
N ARG A 59 -8.41 11.07 -15.74
CA ARG A 59 -9.38 11.85 -14.96
C ARG A 59 -10.85 11.62 -15.33
N VAL A 60 -11.13 10.92 -16.41
CA VAL A 60 -12.49 10.59 -16.83
C VAL A 60 -12.79 9.12 -16.56
N VAL A 61 -13.69 8.85 -15.63
CA VAL A 61 -14.16 7.51 -15.28
C VAL A 61 -15.65 7.41 -15.61
N ASP A 62 -16.05 6.41 -16.41
CA ASP A 62 -17.43 6.21 -16.85
C ASP A 62 -18.06 7.46 -17.52
N GLY A 63 -17.26 8.25 -18.26
CA GLY A 63 -17.69 9.45 -18.96
C GLY A 63 -17.90 10.66 -18.06
N LYS A 64 -17.50 10.59 -16.77
CA LYS A 64 -17.54 11.70 -15.80
C LYS A 64 -16.12 12.06 -15.38
N GLU A 65 -15.86 13.36 -15.30
CA GLU A 65 -14.60 13.82 -14.72
C GLU A 65 -14.55 13.49 -13.21
N VAL A 66 -13.38 13.06 -12.78
CA VAL A 66 -13.08 12.87 -11.36
C VAL A 66 -12.96 14.25 -10.71
N GLU A 67 -13.78 14.51 -9.70
CA GLU A 67 -13.81 15.79 -8.99
C GLU A 67 -13.48 15.61 -7.51
N VAL A 68 -12.82 16.62 -6.94
CA VAL A 68 -12.63 16.69 -5.49
C VAL A 68 -13.90 17.22 -4.84
N ARG A 69 -14.05 16.94 -3.55
CA ARG A 69 -15.14 17.53 -2.75
C ARG A 69 -15.03 19.05 -2.73
N PRO A 70 -16.10 19.79 -3.01
CA PRO A 70 -16.07 21.25 -3.03
C PRO A 70 -15.65 21.88 -1.69
N GLU A 71 -15.86 21.17 -0.57
CA GLU A 71 -15.51 21.60 0.78
C GLU A 71 -14.00 21.56 1.04
N LEU A 72 -13.22 20.82 0.25
CA LEU A 72 -11.77 20.67 0.40
C LEU A 72 -11.04 22.03 0.56
N TYR A 73 -11.46 23.03 -0.20
CA TYR A 73 -10.87 24.36 -0.16
C TYR A 73 -11.20 25.15 1.13
N THR A 74 -12.06 24.63 1.98
CA THR A 74 -12.43 25.23 3.27
C THR A 74 -11.79 24.53 4.46
N TRP A 75 -11.04 23.45 4.24
CA TRP A 75 -10.40 22.68 5.32
C TRP A 75 -9.17 23.36 5.95
N GLY A 76 -8.76 24.51 5.39
CA GLY A 76 -7.69 25.34 5.98
C GLY A 76 -6.26 24.90 5.62
N TYR A 77 -6.10 24.04 4.63
CA TYR A 77 -4.80 23.67 4.10
C TYR A 77 -4.45 24.47 2.83
N PRO A 78 -3.17 24.84 2.60
CA PRO A 78 -2.72 25.29 1.29
C PRO A 78 -2.97 24.20 0.24
N VAL A 79 -3.53 24.60 -0.92
CA VAL A 79 -3.90 23.68 -2.00
C VAL A 79 -3.32 24.18 -3.32
N ILE A 80 -2.61 23.33 -4.04
CA ILE A 80 -2.25 23.55 -5.45
C ILE A 80 -2.82 22.45 -6.33
N SER A 81 -2.95 22.74 -7.63
CA SER A 81 -3.36 21.74 -8.63
C SER A 81 -2.32 21.57 -9.71
N VAL A 82 -2.16 20.33 -10.16
CA VAL A 82 -1.29 19.91 -11.26
C VAL A 82 -2.16 19.17 -12.27
N ASP A 83 -2.17 19.60 -13.53
CA ASP A 83 -3.00 19.05 -14.61
C ASP A 83 -4.47 18.77 -14.19
N TYR A 84 -5.02 19.68 -13.38
CA TYR A 84 -6.40 19.61 -12.93
C TYR A 84 -7.06 20.99 -12.93
N PRO A 85 -8.22 21.18 -13.60
CA PRO A 85 -8.88 22.47 -13.74
C PRO A 85 -9.64 22.91 -12.48
N ALA A 86 -8.95 22.97 -11.34
CA ALA A 86 -9.53 23.37 -10.07
C ALA A 86 -9.94 24.85 -10.09
N SER A 87 -11.24 25.12 -10.19
CA SER A 87 -11.77 26.49 -10.28
C SER A 87 -11.49 27.37 -9.05
N ARG A 88 -11.21 26.76 -7.91
CA ARG A 88 -10.97 27.41 -6.61
C ARG A 88 -9.50 27.37 -6.16
N CYS A 89 -8.62 26.83 -6.99
CA CYS A 89 -7.20 26.78 -6.67
C CYS A 89 -6.51 27.99 -7.29
N ASP A 90 -5.81 28.79 -6.48
CA ASP A 90 -5.14 29.99 -6.95
C ASP A 90 -3.87 29.67 -7.75
N VAL A 91 -3.21 28.58 -7.43
CA VAL A 91 -1.98 28.14 -8.09
C VAL A 91 -2.23 26.84 -8.84
N ARG A 92 -2.00 26.87 -10.15
CA ARG A 92 -2.21 25.74 -11.06
C ARG A 92 -0.99 25.53 -11.93
N PHE A 93 -0.70 24.28 -12.20
CA PHE A 93 0.34 23.85 -13.11
C PHE A 93 -0.24 22.91 -14.17
N ASP A 94 0.16 23.08 -15.42
CA ASP A 94 -0.26 22.21 -16.54
C ASP A 94 0.54 20.90 -16.60
N SER A 95 1.60 20.79 -15.80
CA SER A 95 2.47 19.62 -15.65
C SER A 95 3.10 19.64 -14.24
N LEU A 96 3.82 18.59 -13.90
CA LEU A 96 4.57 18.56 -12.64
C LEU A 96 5.44 19.82 -12.50
N PRO A 97 5.32 20.55 -11.37
CA PRO A 97 6.14 21.72 -11.12
C PRO A 97 7.61 21.32 -10.97
N ASP A 98 8.50 22.21 -11.32
CA ASP A 98 9.91 22.02 -11.09
C ASP A 98 10.23 21.99 -9.57
N GLN A 99 11.42 21.50 -9.24
CA GLN A 99 11.81 21.30 -7.86
C GLN A 99 11.87 22.60 -7.04
N GLU A 100 12.17 23.74 -7.68
CA GLU A 100 12.21 25.05 -7.02
C GLU A 100 10.79 25.53 -6.68
N THR A 101 9.87 25.37 -7.57
CA THR A 101 8.45 25.68 -7.39
C THR A 101 7.82 24.79 -6.30
N LEU A 102 8.14 23.48 -6.35
CA LEU A 102 7.68 22.54 -5.35
C LEU A 102 8.22 22.89 -3.95
N LYS A 103 9.50 23.29 -3.85
CA LYS A 103 10.08 23.81 -2.59
C LYS A 103 9.35 25.01 -2.03
N LYS A 104 9.00 25.98 -2.88
CA LYS A 104 8.22 27.15 -2.44
C LYS A 104 6.88 26.75 -1.86
N PHE A 105 6.15 25.89 -2.53
CA PHE A 105 4.88 25.39 -2.01
C PHE A 105 5.06 24.68 -0.66
N VAL A 106 5.97 23.72 -0.60
CA VAL A 106 6.18 22.89 0.59
C VAL A 106 6.66 23.71 1.79
N PHE A 107 7.66 24.58 1.60
CA PHE A 107 8.29 25.27 2.72
C PHE A 107 7.74 26.66 2.97
N ASP A 108 7.38 27.42 1.93
CA ASP A 108 6.94 28.81 2.10
C ASP A 108 5.43 28.93 2.29
N GLU A 109 4.62 28.10 1.61
CA GLU A 109 3.17 28.13 1.73
C GLU A 109 2.67 27.16 2.80
N CYS A 110 3.05 25.89 2.71
CA CYS A 110 2.66 24.87 3.69
C CYS A 110 3.37 24.97 5.02
N LYS A 111 4.49 25.71 5.12
CA LYS A 111 5.33 25.81 6.33
C LYS A 111 5.77 24.45 6.87
N ALA A 112 5.95 23.47 5.98
CA ALA A 112 6.44 22.16 6.36
C ALA A 112 7.94 22.21 6.72
N GLU A 113 8.35 21.35 7.62
CA GLU A 113 9.76 21.18 8.00
C GLU A 113 10.32 19.91 7.35
N ALA A 114 11.59 19.96 6.94
CA ALA A 114 12.29 18.81 6.39
C ALA A 114 12.68 17.81 7.51
N ASN A 115 11.68 17.17 8.11
CA ASN A 115 11.84 16.27 9.26
C ASN A 115 11.60 14.79 8.92
N TRP A 116 11.38 14.47 7.63
CA TRP A 116 11.23 13.10 7.17
C TRP A 116 12.56 12.52 6.68
N ASN A 117 12.83 11.29 7.08
CA ASN A 117 13.80 10.40 6.48
C ASN A 117 13.38 8.95 6.71
N MET A 118 13.89 8.03 5.90
CA MET A 118 13.49 6.62 5.93
C MET A 118 13.74 5.97 7.30
N LYS A 119 14.77 6.35 8.02
CA LYS A 119 15.07 5.80 9.35
C LYS A 119 14.00 6.18 10.35
N ASN A 120 13.67 7.47 10.44
CA ASN A 120 12.63 7.97 11.34
C ASN A 120 11.27 7.36 10.98
N PHE A 121 10.96 7.28 9.67
CA PHE A 121 9.73 6.64 9.18
C PHE A 121 9.61 5.19 9.67
N ILE A 122 10.66 4.38 9.52
CA ILE A 122 10.67 2.99 9.99
C ILE A 122 10.47 2.92 11.51
N GLU A 123 11.10 3.82 12.27
CA GLU A 123 10.98 3.86 13.73
C GLU A 123 9.56 4.21 14.17
N ASP A 124 8.95 5.22 13.55
CA ASP A 124 7.58 5.64 13.81
C ASP A 124 6.56 4.54 13.42
N GLN A 125 6.74 3.87 12.28
CA GLN A 125 5.89 2.76 11.86
C GLN A 125 6.02 1.55 12.79
N VAL A 126 7.22 1.22 13.24
CA VAL A 126 7.44 0.15 14.22
C VAL A 126 6.73 0.45 15.53
N GLU A 127 6.76 1.69 16.01
CA GLU A 127 6.04 2.09 17.22
C GLU A 127 4.53 2.06 17.03
N LEU A 128 4.03 2.50 15.88
CA LEU A 128 2.61 2.43 15.53
C LEU A 128 2.11 0.97 15.54
N ILE A 129 2.85 0.07 14.87
CA ILE A 129 2.54 -1.36 14.84
C ILE A 129 2.49 -1.93 16.27
N ARG A 130 3.47 -1.63 17.12
CA ARG A 130 3.48 -2.09 18.51
C ARG A 130 2.24 -1.66 19.28
N ARG A 131 1.82 -0.41 19.12
CA ARG A 131 0.61 0.11 19.76
C ARG A 131 -0.67 -0.55 19.26
N GLN A 132 -0.76 -0.77 17.94
CA GLN A 132 -1.95 -1.39 17.32
C GLN A 132 -2.06 -2.88 17.67
N VAL A 133 -0.96 -3.59 17.64
CA VAL A 133 -0.94 -5.04 17.89
C VAL A 133 -1.02 -5.36 19.37
N GLY A 134 -0.32 -4.61 20.24
CA GLY A 134 -0.23 -4.89 21.66
C GLY A 134 0.30 -6.32 21.90
N ASP A 135 -0.40 -7.10 22.73
CA ASP A 135 -0.03 -8.48 23.07
C ASP A 135 -0.60 -9.53 22.10
N ARG A 136 -1.28 -9.09 21.03
CA ARG A 136 -1.94 -9.97 20.06
C ARG A 136 -0.97 -10.50 19.01
N LYS A 137 -1.40 -11.49 18.24
CA LYS A 137 -0.60 -12.10 17.19
C LYS A 137 -1.03 -11.64 15.80
N VAL A 138 -0.05 -11.55 14.90
CA VAL A 138 -0.25 -11.22 13.48
C VAL A 138 0.11 -12.42 12.64
N LEU A 139 -0.75 -12.79 11.71
CA LEU A 139 -0.47 -13.77 10.66
C LEU A 139 -0.13 -13.02 9.37
N LEU A 140 0.97 -13.37 8.72
CA LEU A 140 1.41 -12.78 7.47
C LEU A 140 1.58 -13.83 6.38
N ALA A 141 0.95 -13.62 5.24
CA ALA A 141 1.24 -14.38 4.03
C ALA A 141 2.55 -13.89 3.42
N LEU A 142 3.60 -14.71 3.48
CA LEU A 142 4.94 -14.38 2.99
C LEU A 142 5.17 -15.03 1.62
N SER A 143 4.97 -14.25 0.56
CA SER A 143 5.13 -14.73 -0.83
C SER A 143 6.59 -14.90 -1.28
N GLY A 144 7.53 -14.21 -0.62
CA GLY A 144 8.93 -14.09 -1.06
C GLY A 144 9.18 -12.88 -1.95
N GLY A 145 8.13 -12.16 -2.38
CA GLY A 145 8.27 -10.87 -3.08
C GLY A 145 8.74 -9.75 -2.16
N VAL A 146 9.17 -8.63 -2.76
CA VAL A 146 9.75 -7.49 -2.03
C VAL A 146 8.75 -6.94 -1.00
N ASP A 147 7.50 -6.73 -1.38
CA ASP A 147 6.50 -6.08 -0.53
C ASP A 147 6.20 -6.89 0.73
N SER A 148 5.92 -8.20 0.57
CA SER A 148 5.71 -9.08 1.72
C SER A 148 6.94 -9.22 2.61
N SER A 149 8.14 -9.14 2.02
CA SER A 149 9.41 -9.20 2.75
C SER A 149 9.67 -7.95 3.58
N VAL A 150 9.36 -6.77 3.04
CA VAL A 150 9.43 -5.49 3.79
C VAL A 150 8.45 -5.49 4.95
N VAL A 151 7.20 -5.89 4.71
CA VAL A 151 6.19 -6.01 5.78
C VAL A 151 6.64 -6.99 6.85
N ALA A 152 7.17 -8.17 6.47
CA ALA A 152 7.70 -9.15 7.42
C ALA A 152 8.85 -8.57 8.25
N ALA A 153 9.82 -7.91 7.63
CA ALA A 153 10.95 -7.31 8.33
C ALA A 153 10.52 -6.23 9.34
N MET A 154 9.55 -5.39 8.97
CA MET A 154 8.99 -4.38 9.86
C MET A 154 8.23 -4.99 11.02
N LEU A 155 7.40 -6.00 10.77
CA LEU A 155 6.67 -6.73 11.80
C LEU A 155 7.60 -7.48 12.74
N ILE A 156 8.65 -8.15 12.23
CA ILE A 156 9.69 -8.80 13.06
C ILE A 156 10.32 -7.77 14.01
N LYS A 157 10.69 -6.60 13.49
CA LYS A 157 11.29 -5.52 14.29
C LYS A 157 10.31 -4.95 15.32
N ALA A 158 9.02 -4.89 15.01
CA ALA A 158 8.01 -4.33 15.89
C ALA A 158 7.57 -5.30 17.00
N ILE A 159 7.21 -6.53 16.61
CA ILE A 159 6.48 -7.48 17.48
C ILE A 159 7.16 -8.86 17.64
N GLY A 160 8.28 -9.07 16.95
CA GLY A 160 9.11 -10.29 17.10
C GLY A 160 8.30 -11.58 16.93
N GLN A 161 8.28 -12.41 17.96
CA GLN A 161 7.65 -13.74 17.95
C GLN A 161 6.10 -13.73 17.94
N GLN A 162 5.47 -12.56 18.08
CA GLN A 162 4.02 -12.43 17.91
C GLN A 162 3.65 -12.49 16.41
N LEU A 163 4.62 -12.32 15.50
CA LEU A 163 4.45 -12.54 14.06
C LEU A 163 4.56 -14.02 13.73
N VAL A 164 3.54 -14.54 13.05
CA VAL A 164 3.57 -15.86 12.40
C VAL A 164 3.55 -15.64 10.89
N CYS A 165 4.60 -16.07 10.20
CA CYS A 165 4.67 -16.03 8.75
C CYS A 165 4.26 -17.39 8.17
N VAL A 166 3.45 -17.39 7.13
CA VAL A 166 3.13 -18.61 6.35
C VAL A 166 3.65 -18.43 4.95
N HIS A 167 4.56 -19.31 4.53
CA HIS A 167 5.04 -19.40 3.16
C HIS A 167 4.51 -20.68 2.51
N VAL A 168 3.80 -20.53 1.40
CA VAL A 168 3.23 -21.64 0.64
C VAL A 168 4.04 -21.86 -0.64
N ASN A 169 4.72 -22.99 -0.72
CA ASN A 169 5.30 -23.46 -1.98
C ASN A 169 4.23 -24.14 -2.83
N HIS A 170 3.79 -23.48 -3.89
CA HIS A 170 2.78 -23.97 -4.81
C HIS A 170 3.37 -24.66 -6.06
N GLY A 171 4.67 -24.90 -6.10
CA GLY A 171 5.36 -25.56 -7.22
C GLY A 171 5.54 -24.71 -8.48
N LEU A 172 5.07 -23.45 -8.48
CA LEU A 172 5.21 -22.50 -9.60
C LEU A 172 6.17 -21.35 -9.24
N MET A 173 6.93 -21.52 -8.16
CA MET A 173 7.94 -20.57 -7.72
C MET A 173 9.17 -20.60 -8.66
N ARG A 174 9.96 -19.52 -8.62
CA ARG A 174 11.27 -19.53 -9.28
C ARG A 174 12.18 -20.56 -8.62
N LYS A 175 13.20 -20.98 -9.36
CA LYS A 175 14.19 -21.94 -8.83
C LYS A 175 14.79 -21.44 -7.52
N ASN A 176 14.74 -22.25 -6.47
CA ASN A 176 15.27 -21.99 -5.13
C ASN A 176 14.65 -20.76 -4.41
N GLU A 177 13.48 -20.25 -4.86
CA GLU A 177 12.86 -19.09 -4.25
C GLU A 177 12.31 -19.42 -2.86
N SER A 178 11.63 -20.55 -2.71
CA SER A 178 11.11 -21.00 -1.42
C SER A 178 12.24 -21.32 -0.43
N GLU A 179 13.32 -21.93 -0.88
CA GLU A 179 14.48 -22.21 -0.06
C GLU A 179 15.14 -20.91 0.42
N SER A 180 15.21 -19.90 -0.46
CA SER A 180 15.72 -18.57 -0.10
C SER A 180 14.86 -17.88 0.95
N VAL A 181 13.54 -17.99 0.85
CA VAL A 181 12.62 -17.46 1.86
C VAL A 181 12.84 -18.11 3.22
N VAL A 182 12.96 -19.45 3.25
CA VAL A 182 13.24 -20.18 4.48
C VAL A 182 14.59 -19.78 5.07
N GLU A 183 15.63 -19.69 4.24
CA GLU A 183 16.96 -19.30 4.69
C GLU A 183 16.96 -17.90 5.33
N VAL A 184 16.38 -16.92 4.66
CA VAL A 184 16.37 -15.54 5.16
C VAL A 184 15.48 -15.40 6.39
N PHE A 185 14.22 -15.83 6.32
CA PHE A 185 13.26 -15.51 7.37
C PHE A 185 13.36 -16.42 8.57
N ARG A 186 13.58 -17.73 8.38
CA ARG A 186 13.70 -18.67 9.50
C ARG A 186 15.09 -18.66 10.11
N ASN A 187 16.15 -18.77 9.26
CA ASN A 187 17.51 -19.01 9.76
C ASN A 187 18.23 -17.72 10.12
N GLN A 188 18.09 -16.64 9.31
CA GLN A 188 18.81 -15.39 9.56
C GLN A 188 18.00 -14.42 10.42
N LEU A 189 16.70 -14.25 10.15
CA LEU A 189 15.83 -13.31 10.90
C LEU A 189 15.10 -13.97 12.08
N HIS A 190 15.22 -15.28 12.26
CA HIS A 190 14.60 -16.04 13.32
C HIS A 190 13.09 -15.82 13.44
N ALA A 191 12.41 -15.61 12.31
CA ALA A 191 10.97 -15.46 12.23
C ALA A 191 10.27 -16.79 12.57
N ASN A 192 9.09 -16.70 13.18
CA ASN A 192 8.20 -17.84 13.32
C ASN A 192 7.57 -18.15 11.97
N LEU A 193 8.27 -18.97 11.16
CA LEU A 193 7.91 -19.29 9.78
C LEU A 193 7.35 -20.71 9.66
N ILE A 194 6.10 -20.81 9.22
CA ILE A 194 5.45 -22.05 8.78
C ILE A 194 5.67 -22.17 7.27
N TYR A 195 6.35 -23.24 6.87
CA TYR A 195 6.53 -23.59 5.46
C TYR A 195 5.58 -24.70 5.08
N VAL A 196 4.80 -24.48 4.04
CA VAL A 196 3.81 -25.42 3.53
C VAL A 196 4.20 -25.82 2.10
N ASP A 197 4.55 -27.09 1.90
CA ASP A 197 4.68 -27.63 0.55
C ASP A 197 3.31 -28.11 0.05
N ALA A 198 2.74 -27.36 -0.85
CA ALA A 198 1.47 -27.65 -1.50
C ALA A 198 1.62 -27.94 -3.00
N THR A 199 2.84 -28.25 -3.46
CA THR A 199 3.19 -28.45 -4.86
C THR A 199 2.25 -29.40 -5.56
N GLU A 200 2.06 -30.61 -5.05
CA GLU A 200 1.20 -31.62 -5.67
C GLU A 200 -0.27 -31.15 -5.72
N ARG A 201 -0.74 -30.46 -4.70
CA ARG A 201 -2.09 -29.94 -4.59
C ARG A 201 -2.39 -28.90 -5.66
N PHE A 202 -1.48 -27.98 -5.91
CA PHE A 202 -1.64 -26.95 -6.94
C PHE A 202 -1.49 -27.54 -8.33
N LEU A 203 -0.46 -28.33 -8.59
CA LEU A 203 -0.21 -28.92 -9.91
C LEU A 203 -1.33 -29.87 -10.32
N GLY A 204 -1.87 -30.67 -9.40
CA GLY A 204 -2.99 -31.55 -9.67
C GLY A 204 -4.27 -30.81 -10.08
N LYS A 205 -4.52 -29.60 -9.51
CA LYS A 205 -5.67 -28.77 -9.91
C LYS A 205 -5.47 -28.03 -11.23
N LEU A 206 -4.23 -27.84 -11.65
CA LEU A 206 -3.89 -27.20 -12.92
C LEU A 206 -3.78 -28.18 -14.08
N GLU A 207 -3.91 -29.49 -13.81
CA GLU A 207 -3.84 -30.51 -14.84
C GLU A 207 -4.97 -30.28 -15.87
N ASN A 208 -4.60 -30.29 -17.16
CA ASN A 208 -5.49 -30.04 -18.31
C ASN A 208 -6.13 -28.63 -18.36
N VAL A 209 -5.75 -27.69 -17.51
CA VAL A 209 -6.19 -26.30 -17.60
C VAL A 209 -5.23 -25.55 -18.53
N SER A 210 -5.73 -25.04 -19.66
CA SER A 210 -4.94 -24.30 -20.65
C SER A 210 -5.14 -22.78 -20.55
N ASP A 211 -6.35 -22.35 -20.19
CA ASP A 211 -6.73 -20.95 -20.10
C ASP A 211 -5.95 -20.21 -18.99
N PRO A 212 -5.26 -19.09 -19.30
CA PRO A 212 -4.47 -18.37 -18.32
C PRO A 212 -5.29 -17.76 -17.19
N GLU A 213 -6.52 -17.32 -17.49
CA GLU A 213 -7.40 -16.72 -16.51
C GLU A 213 -7.94 -17.76 -15.52
N GLU A 214 -8.32 -18.91 -16.04
CA GLU A 214 -8.74 -20.04 -15.20
C GLU A 214 -7.61 -20.50 -14.29
N LYS A 215 -6.36 -20.58 -14.81
CA LYS A 215 -5.18 -20.88 -13.99
C LYS A 215 -5.02 -19.91 -12.82
N ARG A 216 -5.14 -18.59 -13.07
CA ARG A 216 -5.04 -17.57 -12.01
C ARG A 216 -6.09 -17.74 -10.94
N LYS A 217 -7.34 -17.98 -11.33
CA LYS A 217 -8.46 -18.21 -10.41
C LYS A 217 -8.24 -19.45 -9.55
N ILE A 218 -7.76 -20.53 -10.15
CA ILE A 218 -7.44 -21.78 -9.43
C ILE A 218 -6.31 -21.53 -8.43
N ILE A 219 -5.21 -20.92 -8.87
CA ILE A 219 -4.05 -20.66 -8.02
C ILE A 219 -4.44 -19.74 -6.85
N GLY A 220 -5.11 -18.63 -7.13
CA GLY A 220 -5.54 -17.69 -6.10
C GLY A 220 -6.50 -18.30 -5.08
N GLY A 221 -7.53 -19.02 -5.58
CA GLY A 221 -8.50 -19.69 -4.73
C GLY A 221 -7.88 -20.78 -3.87
N GLU A 222 -6.92 -21.54 -4.42
CA GLU A 222 -6.25 -22.61 -3.66
C GLU A 222 -5.27 -22.06 -2.64
N PHE A 223 -4.58 -20.96 -2.98
CA PHE A 223 -3.69 -20.26 -2.03
C PHE A 223 -4.46 -19.81 -0.79
N ILE A 224 -5.63 -19.20 -0.99
CA ILE A 224 -6.49 -18.76 0.13
C ILE A 224 -6.89 -19.96 1.01
N ARG A 225 -7.29 -21.09 0.40
CA ARG A 225 -7.67 -22.29 1.16
C ARG A 225 -6.54 -22.86 2.00
N VAL A 226 -5.35 -23.00 1.39
CA VAL A 226 -4.15 -23.47 2.13
C VAL A 226 -3.81 -22.53 3.27
N PHE A 227 -3.86 -21.22 3.01
CA PHE A 227 -3.59 -20.22 4.01
C PHE A 227 -4.60 -20.24 5.18
N GLU A 228 -5.90 -20.37 4.89
CA GLU A 228 -6.95 -20.52 5.89
C GLU A 228 -6.81 -21.81 6.71
N GLU A 229 -6.44 -22.92 6.06
CA GLU A 229 -6.19 -24.18 6.76
C GLU A 229 -5.05 -24.06 7.77
N GLU A 230 -3.97 -23.36 7.42
CA GLU A 230 -2.88 -23.09 8.35
C GLU A 230 -3.30 -22.09 9.45
N ALA A 231 -4.05 -21.04 9.08
CA ALA A 231 -4.56 -20.07 10.05
C ALA A 231 -5.45 -20.71 11.12
N ARG A 232 -6.29 -21.67 10.73
CA ARG A 232 -7.18 -22.41 11.68
C ARG A 232 -6.43 -23.30 12.68
N LYS A 233 -5.18 -23.67 12.37
CA LYS A 233 -4.33 -24.45 13.31
C LYS A 233 -3.69 -23.57 14.37
N LEU A 234 -3.76 -22.26 14.22
CA LEU A 234 -3.12 -21.28 15.08
C LEU A 234 -4.14 -20.66 16.04
N GLU A 235 -3.79 -20.59 17.30
CA GLU A 235 -4.61 -19.94 18.32
C GLU A 235 -4.16 -18.49 18.56
N GLY A 236 -5.13 -17.61 18.77
CA GLY A 236 -4.88 -16.23 19.17
C GLY A 236 -4.33 -15.35 18.05
N ILE A 237 -4.73 -15.61 16.79
CA ILE A 237 -4.45 -14.72 15.66
C ILE A 237 -5.59 -13.69 15.55
N ASP A 238 -5.26 -12.43 15.76
CA ASP A 238 -6.22 -11.33 15.73
C ASP A 238 -6.06 -10.43 14.48
N PHE A 239 -4.90 -10.48 13.83
CA PHE A 239 -4.59 -9.65 12.68
C PHE A 239 -4.05 -10.47 11.52
N LEU A 240 -4.45 -10.06 10.32
CA LEU A 240 -3.86 -10.50 9.07
C LEU A 240 -3.00 -9.38 8.49
N GLY A 241 -1.70 -9.65 8.29
CA GLY A 241 -0.78 -8.78 7.58
C GLY A 241 -0.75 -9.14 6.09
N GLN A 242 -0.81 -8.13 5.23
CA GLN A 242 -0.67 -8.31 3.79
C GLN A 242 0.13 -7.15 3.20
N GLY A 243 1.09 -7.46 2.33
CA GLY A 243 1.79 -6.48 1.52
C GLY A 243 0.90 -6.03 0.37
N THR A 244 0.48 -4.76 0.40
CA THR A 244 -0.32 -4.14 -0.65
C THR A 244 0.36 -2.85 -1.07
N ILE A 245 0.62 -2.67 -2.34
CA ILE A 245 1.19 -1.44 -2.90
C ILE A 245 0.08 -0.52 -3.41
N TYR A 246 0.41 0.76 -3.57
CA TYR A 246 -0.57 1.76 -4.02
C TYR A 246 -1.25 1.41 -5.37
N PRO A 247 -0.55 0.91 -6.41
CA PRO A 247 -1.21 0.43 -7.63
C PRO A 247 -2.30 -0.62 -7.38
N ASP A 248 -2.08 -1.55 -6.46
CA ASP A 248 -3.08 -2.58 -6.13
C ASP A 248 -4.34 -1.97 -5.51
N ILE A 249 -4.18 -0.87 -4.74
CA ILE A 249 -5.31 -0.15 -4.13
C ILE A 249 -6.17 0.52 -5.22
N ILE A 250 -5.53 1.16 -6.19
CA ILE A 250 -6.20 1.82 -7.32
C ILE A 250 -6.94 0.79 -8.17
N GLU A 251 -6.25 -0.28 -8.57
CA GLU A 251 -6.81 -1.33 -9.42
C GLU A 251 -7.98 -2.05 -8.74
N SER A 252 -7.93 -2.25 -7.44
CA SER A 252 -9.01 -2.88 -6.66
C SER A 252 -10.22 -1.97 -6.44
N GLY A 253 -10.07 -0.65 -6.56
CA GLY A 253 -11.11 0.35 -6.27
C GLY A 253 -12.00 0.69 -7.44
N THR A 254 -11.60 0.42 -8.68
CA THR A 254 -12.33 0.82 -9.88
C THR A 254 -13.07 -0.36 -10.51
N LYS A 255 -14.40 -0.26 -10.61
CA LYS A 255 -15.27 -1.23 -11.32
C LYS A 255 -14.95 -1.35 -12.82
N THR A 256 -14.08 -0.52 -13.37
CA THR A 256 -13.75 -0.39 -14.79
C THR A 256 -12.35 -0.81 -15.17
N CYS A 257 -11.48 -1.19 -14.23
CA CYS A 257 -10.19 -1.75 -14.59
C CYS A 257 -10.35 -3.19 -15.06
N LEU A 258 -10.23 -3.42 -16.35
CA LEU A 258 -10.25 -4.75 -16.99
C LEU A 258 -8.99 -5.59 -16.71
N LEU A 259 -8.02 -5.04 -15.98
CA LEU A 259 -6.81 -5.71 -15.55
C LEU A 259 -7.00 -6.22 -14.10
N TYR A 260 -7.36 -7.46 -14.00
CA TYR A 260 -7.27 -8.38 -12.85
C TYR A 260 -7.08 -7.75 -11.47
N THR A 261 -8.18 -7.60 -10.77
CA THR A 261 -8.16 -7.32 -9.34
C THR A 261 -7.52 -8.49 -8.60
N SER A 262 -6.34 -8.30 -8.06
CA SER A 262 -5.90 -9.11 -6.94
C SER A 262 -6.90 -8.88 -5.80
N PRO A 263 -7.49 -9.93 -5.19
CA PRO A 263 -8.43 -9.74 -4.11
C PRO A 263 -7.76 -8.98 -2.98
N SER A 264 -8.18 -7.75 -2.75
CA SER A 264 -7.67 -6.95 -1.66
C SER A 264 -8.31 -7.39 -0.34
N PRO A 265 -7.70 -7.10 0.81
CA PRO A 265 -8.33 -7.36 2.12
C PRO A 265 -9.72 -6.73 2.28
N ARG A 266 -10.05 -5.70 1.50
CA ARG A 266 -11.40 -5.11 1.46
C ARG A 266 -12.41 -6.02 0.78
N ASP A 267 -12.00 -6.78 -0.24
CA ASP A 267 -12.89 -7.69 -0.96
C ASP A 267 -13.19 -8.95 -0.13
N MET A 268 -12.24 -9.39 0.69
CA MET A 268 -12.43 -10.52 1.61
C MET A 268 -13.38 -10.24 2.78
N ARG A 269 -13.70 -8.98 3.08
CA ARG A 269 -14.67 -8.59 4.12
C ARG A 269 -16.12 -8.55 3.64
N ARG A 270 -16.39 -8.79 2.37
CA ARG A 270 -17.72 -8.72 1.74
C ARG A 270 -18.27 -10.04 1.25
N SER A 271 -17.57 -11.14 1.48
CA SER A 271 -18.02 -12.50 1.17
C SER A 271 -18.47 -13.25 2.43
#